data_f525ca3bc9bcead874d753284438eb48
#
_entry.id   f525ca3bc9bcead874d753284438eb48
#
_cell.length_a   1.000
_cell.length_b   1.000
_cell.length_c   1.000
_cell.angle_alpha   90.00
_cell.angle_beta   90.00
_cell.angle_gamma   90.00
#
_symmetry.space_group_name_H-M   'P 1'
#
loop_
_entity.id
_entity.type
_entity.pdbx_description
1 polymer ?
#
loop_
_entity_poly.entity_id
_entity_poly.type
_entity_poly.pdbx_seq_one_letter_code
_entity_poly.pdbx_strand_id
1 'polypeptide(L)'
;MPQDMPREDYAGPAMYTFSYLSRMVRYLVYGILTIGTLSLSAFEGLHVYIENVSLATPSRTSSDEFGWEEETPSWTGGRKGGTDSRLGWKARHALRAAWICQEVGAGGSGAGSIGLSSTLHPTMGAVVGRVNQIDRGYELAEEYIDLAIREARNRGLEFPPNLPAQQFLSGPSLNVDKEIEVDPTAVDLLLLKAGVLERIATDTSLLQARDVYQQVFNTATGDARRIRLSTKIGDLEARTGGDGARWWTWGLNRAGIEIPHSTAEVVAEKAKGWFSHKTPQLPVASTPPTASTLPVTQLSPPVLRATITTLISMEASLAKSGQLSQAAAYQDLALSLLPQSHTQTPSSDSGELHDLWLSHRSALVQLHKTSVTHALGQPAFNLAQSTTTAAEAALAGLPPTPSASSPLSHAIKLLNRDAHLVAAEANYIKGVMLEKQGVNETLEPALESFERAMSLSSADGEDVKGEEWSRYWLSYARVKGKMDKLLEK
;
A
#
# COMPACT_ATOMS: atom_id res chain seq x y z
N MET A 1 57.15 -85.79 6.77
CA MET A 1 56.43 -85.09 5.67
C MET A 1 55.73 -83.93 6.34
N PRO A 2 56.10 -82.68 6.08
CA PRO A 2 55.35 -81.54 6.56
C PRO A 2 54.14 -81.33 5.61
N GLN A 3 52.94 -81.28 6.15
CA GLN A 3 51.73 -80.98 5.42
C GLN A 3 51.77 -79.46 5.07
N ASP A 4 51.81 -79.22 3.76
CA ASP A 4 51.58 -77.85 3.22
C ASP A 4 50.14 -77.46 3.57
N MET A 5 49.97 -76.63 4.56
CA MET A 5 48.68 -75.94 4.77
C MET A 5 48.41 -74.97 3.57
N PRO A 6 47.22 -75.05 2.98
CA PRO A 6 46.88 -74.13 1.90
C PRO A 6 46.91 -72.73 2.46
N ARG A 7 47.81 -71.88 1.92
CA ARG A 7 47.72 -70.43 2.10
C ARG A 7 46.42 -69.92 1.59
N GLU A 8 45.49 -69.59 2.47
CA GLU A 8 44.27 -68.89 2.10
C GLU A 8 44.67 -67.55 1.53
N ASP A 9 44.40 -67.36 0.25
CA ASP A 9 44.71 -66.12 -0.45
C ASP A 9 43.66 -65.07 -0.13
N TYR A 10 43.82 -64.37 1.00
CA TYR A 10 42.95 -63.27 1.46
C TYR A 10 43.07 -62.02 0.60
N ALA A 11 43.97 -61.97 -0.37
CA ALA A 11 44.18 -60.81 -1.24
C ALA A 11 43.00 -60.53 -2.18
N GLY A 12 42.34 -61.59 -2.67
CA GLY A 12 41.23 -61.50 -3.62
C GLY A 12 39.99 -60.79 -3.01
N PRO A 13 39.47 -61.26 -1.85
CA PRO A 13 38.33 -60.65 -1.17
C PRO A 13 38.61 -59.20 -0.74
N ALA A 14 39.82 -58.92 -0.23
CA ALA A 14 40.21 -57.57 0.17
C ALA A 14 40.28 -56.60 -1.01
N MET A 15 40.84 -57.01 -2.12
CA MET A 15 40.88 -56.21 -3.35
C MET A 15 39.47 -55.92 -3.93
N TYR A 16 38.58 -56.94 -3.84
CA TYR A 16 37.20 -56.75 -4.29
C TYR A 16 36.41 -55.76 -3.43
N THR A 17 36.52 -55.87 -2.11
CA THR A 17 35.89 -54.90 -1.19
C THR A 17 36.45 -53.49 -1.37
N PHE A 18 37.74 -53.34 -1.58
CA PHE A 18 38.37 -52.02 -1.87
C PHE A 18 37.87 -51.43 -3.20
N SER A 19 37.76 -52.26 -4.21
CA SER A 19 37.21 -51.85 -5.51
C SER A 19 35.76 -51.40 -5.39
N TYR A 20 34.94 -52.19 -4.66
CA TYR A 20 33.53 -51.83 -4.41
C TYR A 20 33.41 -50.52 -3.63
N LEU A 21 34.15 -50.35 -2.55
CA LEU A 21 34.17 -49.11 -1.75
C LEU A 21 34.60 -47.92 -2.58
N SER A 22 35.64 -48.08 -3.40
CA SER A 22 36.09 -47.01 -4.33
C SER A 22 35.02 -46.60 -5.34
N ARG A 23 34.25 -47.55 -5.90
CA ARG A 23 33.12 -47.24 -6.78
C ARG A 23 32.00 -46.54 -6.05
N MET A 24 31.66 -47.01 -4.84
CA MET A 24 30.63 -46.36 -4.04
C MET A 24 30.99 -44.93 -3.69
N VAL A 25 32.23 -44.65 -3.29
CA VAL A 25 32.71 -43.28 -3.02
C VAL A 25 32.65 -42.42 -4.27
N ARG A 26 33.04 -42.94 -5.45
CA ARG A 26 32.94 -42.20 -6.72
C ARG A 26 31.50 -41.83 -7.05
N TYR A 27 30.56 -42.76 -6.95
CA TYR A 27 29.15 -42.48 -7.22
C TYR A 27 28.55 -41.48 -6.22
N LEU A 28 28.94 -41.53 -4.95
CA LEU A 28 28.55 -40.56 -3.93
C LEU A 28 29.06 -39.16 -4.30
N VAL A 29 30.35 -39.05 -4.66
CA VAL A 29 30.97 -37.79 -5.06
C VAL A 29 30.27 -37.22 -6.34
N TYR A 30 30.05 -38.10 -7.34
CA TYR A 30 29.34 -37.63 -8.56
C TYR A 30 27.90 -37.23 -8.25
N GLY A 31 27.19 -37.96 -7.37
CA GLY A 31 25.85 -37.59 -6.94
C GLY A 31 25.82 -36.22 -6.25
N ILE A 32 26.72 -35.98 -5.31
CA ILE A 32 26.83 -34.68 -4.64
C ILE A 32 27.16 -33.54 -5.63
N LEU A 33 28.12 -33.76 -6.51
CA LEU A 33 28.48 -32.78 -7.52
C LEU A 33 27.30 -32.48 -8.48
N THR A 34 26.61 -33.51 -8.94
CA THR A 34 25.47 -33.34 -9.86
C THR A 34 24.34 -32.57 -9.18
N ILE A 35 23.94 -32.99 -7.96
CA ILE A 35 22.88 -32.31 -7.18
C ILE A 35 23.29 -30.88 -6.88
N GLY A 36 24.54 -30.65 -6.45
CA GLY A 36 25.07 -29.31 -6.16
C GLY A 36 25.05 -28.40 -7.39
N THR A 37 25.47 -28.92 -8.55
CA THR A 37 25.47 -28.16 -9.81
C THR A 37 24.06 -27.83 -10.25
N LEU A 38 23.13 -28.78 -10.21
CA LEU A 38 21.71 -28.56 -10.57
C LEU A 38 21.06 -27.54 -9.65
N SER A 39 21.29 -27.66 -8.34
CA SER A 39 20.75 -26.72 -7.35
C SER A 39 21.29 -25.31 -7.56
N LEU A 40 22.59 -25.16 -7.81
CA LEU A 40 23.20 -23.85 -8.10
C LEU A 40 22.65 -23.27 -9.41
N SER A 41 22.52 -24.10 -10.45
CA SER A 41 21.99 -23.65 -11.75
C SER A 41 20.51 -23.22 -11.63
N ALA A 42 19.71 -23.94 -10.86
CA ALA A 42 18.31 -23.55 -10.60
C ALA A 42 18.23 -22.25 -9.81
N PHE A 43 19.07 -22.09 -8.79
CA PHE A 43 19.14 -20.89 -7.97
C PHE A 43 19.55 -19.66 -8.80
N GLU A 44 20.63 -19.75 -9.56
CA GLU A 44 21.07 -18.66 -10.44
C GLU A 44 20.06 -18.39 -11.56
N GLY A 45 19.45 -19.44 -12.12
CA GLY A 45 18.39 -19.31 -13.11
C GLY A 45 17.21 -18.51 -12.61
N LEU A 46 16.78 -18.75 -11.37
CA LEU A 46 15.72 -17.98 -10.72
C LEU A 46 16.12 -16.50 -10.56
N HIS A 47 17.34 -16.24 -10.11
CA HIS A 47 17.83 -14.86 -9.97
C HIS A 47 17.93 -14.13 -11.31
N VAL A 48 18.34 -14.83 -12.39
CA VAL A 48 18.39 -14.27 -13.74
C VAL A 48 16.97 -13.99 -14.26
N TYR A 49 16.02 -14.88 -13.99
CA TYR A 49 14.61 -14.70 -14.34
C TYR A 49 14.03 -13.46 -13.65
N ILE A 50 14.24 -13.33 -12.34
CA ILE A 50 13.76 -12.18 -11.57
C ILE A 50 14.36 -10.89 -12.12
N GLU A 51 15.67 -10.84 -12.36
CA GLU A 51 16.35 -9.65 -12.88
C GLU A 51 15.80 -9.20 -14.23
N ASN A 52 15.59 -10.13 -15.16
CA ASN A 52 15.28 -9.82 -16.55
C ASN A 52 13.81 -9.89 -16.91
N VAL A 53 12.98 -10.47 -16.07
CA VAL A 53 11.53 -10.61 -16.31
C VAL A 53 10.71 -9.88 -15.26
N SER A 54 10.94 -10.17 -13.97
CA SER A 54 10.09 -9.62 -12.91
C SER A 54 10.44 -8.16 -12.57
N LEU A 55 11.73 -7.82 -12.58
CA LEU A 55 12.24 -6.47 -12.30
C LEU A 55 12.53 -5.68 -13.59
N ALA A 56 12.36 -6.29 -14.76
CA ALA A 56 12.56 -5.59 -16.02
C ALA A 56 11.56 -4.45 -16.16
N THR A 57 12.04 -3.30 -16.58
CA THR A 57 11.14 -2.24 -17.02
C THR A 57 10.61 -2.59 -18.41
N PRO A 58 9.30 -2.57 -18.61
CA PRO A 58 8.73 -2.77 -19.93
C PRO A 58 9.30 -1.76 -20.92
N SER A 59 9.51 -2.20 -22.16
CA SER A 59 10.05 -1.34 -23.23
C SER A 59 9.15 -0.12 -23.40
N ARG A 60 9.73 1.07 -23.22
CA ARG A 60 9.02 2.34 -23.36
C ARG A 60 8.82 2.64 -24.85
N THR A 61 7.58 2.59 -25.27
CA THR A 61 7.18 3.05 -26.61
C THR A 61 6.56 4.46 -26.61
N SER A 62 6.22 5.02 -25.45
CA SER A 62 5.63 6.34 -25.30
C SER A 62 6.22 7.09 -24.11
N SER A 63 6.20 8.44 -24.17
CA SER A 63 6.47 9.29 -23.03
C SER A 63 5.37 9.09 -21.98
N ASP A 64 5.74 8.90 -20.72
CA ASP A 64 4.78 8.86 -19.61
C ASP A 64 4.29 10.27 -19.27
N GLU A 65 3.34 10.75 -20.08
CA GLU A 65 2.75 12.08 -19.95
C GLU A 65 2.05 12.28 -18.60
N PHE A 66 1.56 11.19 -18.01
CA PHE A 66 0.81 11.20 -16.76
C PHE A 66 1.65 10.86 -15.51
N GLY A 67 2.95 10.57 -15.66
CA GLY A 67 3.88 10.39 -14.54
C GLY A 67 3.64 9.15 -13.68
N TRP A 68 3.12 8.06 -14.23
CA TRP A 68 2.91 6.80 -13.52
C TRP A 68 4.22 6.12 -13.08
N GLU A 69 5.28 6.33 -13.86
CA GLU A 69 6.59 5.77 -13.55
C GLU A 69 7.21 6.34 -12.28
N GLU A 70 6.92 7.61 -11.97
CA GLU A 70 7.37 8.24 -10.72
C GLU A 70 6.68 7.66 -9.47
N GLU A 71 5.56 6.97 -9.66
CA GLU A 71 4.78 6.34 -8.60
C GLU A 71 5.17 4.88 -8.38
N THR A 72 5.77 4.25 -9.40
CA THR A 72 6.18 2.84 -9.33
C THR A 72 7.48 2.71 -8.54
N PRO A 73 7.53 1.83 -7.53
CA PRO A 73 8.76 1.57 -6.79
C PRO A 73 9.87 1.09 -7.73
N SER A 74 11.02 1.74 -7.66
CA SER A 74 12.22 1.31 -8.39
C SER A 74 13.02 0.29 -7.59
N TRP A 75 13.46 -0.79 -8.26
CA TRP A 75 14.37 -1.79 -7.70
C TRP A 75 15.85 -1.45 -8.00
N THR A 76 16.16 -0.16 -7.99
CA THR A 76 17.50 0.43 -8.19
C THR A 76 18.02 0.50 -9.63
N GLY A 77 17.43 -0.22 -10.57
CA GLY A 77 17.84 -0.22 -11.98
C GLY A 77 17.41 1.03 -12.77
N GLY A 78 16.63 1.89 -12.17
CA GLY A 78 16.10 3.09 -12.79
C GLY A 78 15.35 2.79 -14.10
N ARG A 79 15.59 3.59 -15.14
CA ARG A 79 14.92 3.43 -16.45
C ARG A 79 15.21 2.11 -17.17
N LYS A 80 16.25 1.38 -16.80
CA LYS A 80 16.61 0.10 -17.43
C LYS A 80 15.92 -1.09 -16.76
N GLY A 81 15.32 -0.87 -15.59
CA GLY A 81 14.80 -1.95 -14.74
C GLY A 81 15.90 -2.83 -14.16
N GLY A 82 15.47 -3.87 -13.44
CA GLY A 82 16.39 -4.73 -12.75
C GLY A 82 17.03 -4.06 -11.54
N THR A 83 18.24 -4.49 -11.21
CA THR A 83 19.06 -3.95 -10.13
C THR A 83 20.30 -3.25 -10.66
N ASP A 84 20.74 -2.15 -10.01
CA ASP A 84 21.93 -1.40 -10.44
C ASP A 84 23.18 -2.26 -10.39
N SER A 85 23.92 -2.29 -11.49
CA SER A 85 25.18 -3.06 -11.61
C SER A 85 26.27 -2.58 -10.65
N ARG A 86 26.26 -1.28 -10.26
CA ARG A 86 27.20 -0.68 -9.31
C ARG A 86 27.13 -1.29 -7.91
N LEU A 87 25.99 -1.86 -7.53
CA LEU A 87 25.80 -2.56 -6.26
C LEU A 87 26.63 -3.84 -6.15
N GLY A 88 27.05 -4.43 -7.29
CA GLY A 88 27.79 -5.68 -7.35
C GLY A 88 26.95 -6.91 -7.03
N TRP A 89 27.56 -8.07 -7.19
CA TRP A 89 26.88 -9.35 -7.17
C TRP A 89 26.10 -9.60 -5.86
N LYS A 90 26.74 -9.40 -4.71
CA LYS A 90 26.17 -9.70 -3.39
C LYS A 90 24.91 -8.86 -3.06
N ALA A 91 24.97 -7.54 -3.28
CA ALA A 91 23.82 -6.66 -3.05
C ALA A 91 22.66 -6.93 -4.04
N ARG A 92 23.00 -7.21 -5.30
CA ARG A 92 22.01 -7.54 -6.32
C ARG A 92 21.28 -8.86 -6.00
N HIS A 93 22.00 -9.88 -5.50
CA HIS A 93 21.36 -11.13 -5.04
C HIS A 93 20.48 -10.88 -3.82
N ALA A 94 20.93 -10.06 -2.88
CA ALA A 94 20.13 -9.69 -1.71
C ALA A 94 18.81 -8.99 -2.11
N LEU A 95 18.85 -8.06 -3.06
CA LEU A 95 17.65 -7.37 -3.56
C LEU A 95 16.66 -8.33 -4.24
N ARG A 96 17.17 -9.26 -5.06
CA ARG A 96 16.31 -10.27 -5.68
C ARG A 96 15.70 -11.24 -4.65
N ALA A 97 16.48 -11.60 -3.61
CA ALA A 97 15.96 -12.37 -2.49
C ALA A 97 14.88 -11.60 -1.71
N ALA A 98 15.09 -10.29 -1.48
CA ALA A 98 14.06 -9.43 -0.89
C ALA A 98 12.77 -9.41 -1.72
N TRP A 99 12.89 -9.32 -3.05
CA TRP A 99 11.74 -9.41 -3.95
C TRP A 99 11.00 -10.76 -3.83
N ILE A 100 11.74 -11.89 -3.80
CA ILE A 100 11.14 -13.22 -3.61
C ILE A 100 10.37 -13.27 -2.29
N CYS A 101 10.94 -12.73 -1.22
CA CYS A 101 10.26 -12.69 0.08
C CYS A 101 8.97 -11.86 0.04
N GLN A 102 8.95 -10.73 -0.69
CA GLN A 102 7.79 -9.84 -0.76
C GLN A 102 6.69 -10.35 -1.70
N GLU A 103 7.04 -10.84 -2.88
CA GLU A 103 6.07 -11.13 -3.95
C GLU A 103 5.68 -12.61 -4.03
N VAL A 104 6.61 -13.52 -3.68
CA VAL A 104 6.36 -14.96 -3.74
C VAL A 104 5.98 -15.53 -2.39
N GLY A 105 6.15 -14.74 -1.31
CA GLY A 105 5.82 -15.19 0.05
C GLY A 105 6.85 -16.16 0.63
N ALA A 106 8.10 -16.14 0.14
CA ALA A 106 9.17 -16.94 0.72
C ALA A 106 9.43 -16.50 2.15
N GLY A 107 9.37 -17.43 3.10
CA GLY A 107 9.51 -17.14 4.52
C GLY A 107 8.18 -17.15 5.30
N GLY A 108 7.06 -17.42 4.63
CA GLY A 108 5.73 -17.49 5.25
C GLY A 108 4.96 -16.17 5.17
N SER A 109 5.41 -15.25 4.30
CA SER A 109 4.62 -14.07 3.99
C SER A 109 3.36 -14.51 3.25
N GLY A 110 2.23 -14.32 3.88
CA GLY A 110 0.96 -14.26 3.16
C GLY A 110 0.98 -13.01 2.28
N ALA A 111 1.71 -13.07 1.16
CA ALA A 111 2.05 -11.94 0.28
C ALA A 111 0.83 -11.17 -0.28
N GLY A 112 -0.35 -11.52 0.13
CA GLY A 112 -1.60 -10.97 -0.32
C GLY A 112 -2.32 -10.07 0.66
N SER A 113 -2.26 -10.32 1.96
CA SER A 113 -3.29 -9.80 2.86
C SER A 113 -2.96 -8.48 3.58
N ILE A 114 -1.70 -8.08 3.67
CA ILE A 114 -1.28 -6.98 4.56
C ILE A 114 -1.16 -5.62 3.84
N GLY A 115 -0.93 -5.63 2.52
CA GLY A 115 -0.59 -4.42 1.78
C GLY A 115 -1.72 -3.39 1.60
N LEU A 116 -2.97 -3.77 1.79
CA LEU A 116 -4.10 -2.94 1.41
C LEU A 116 -4.80 -2.25 2.54
N SER A 117 -4.84 -2.88 3.70
CA SER A 117 -5.41 -2.31 4.92
C SER A 117 -4.77 -0.95 5.27
N SER A 118 -3.50 -0.77 4.90
CA SER A 118 -2.76 0.44 5.23
C SER A 118 -2.98 1.62 4.27
N THR A 119 -3.36 1.38 3.02
CA THR A 119 -3.53 2.45 2.03
C THR A 119 -4.96 2.96 1.91
N LEU A 120 -5.95 2.11 2.07
CA LEU A 120 -7.36 2.48 1.98
C LEU A 120 -7.96 2.90 3.33
N HIS A 121 -7.51 2.28 4.42
CA HIS A 121 -7.96 2.59 5.76
C HIS A 121 -6.78 2.61 6.74
N PRO A 122 -6.05 3.72 6.85
CA PRO A 122 -5.05 3.87 7.93
C PRO A 122 -5.66 3.71 9.32
N THR A 123 -6.99 3.66 9.40
CA THR A 123 -7.78 3.57 10.65
C THR A 123 -8.38 2.20 10.93
N MET A 124 -8.57 1.32 9.94
CA MET A 124 -9.22 0.02 10.15
C MET A 124 -8.24 -1.13 10.40
N GLY A 125 -7.00 -1.07 9.90
CA GLY A 125 -5.99 -2.11 10.15
C GLY A 125 -5.44 -2.18 11.58
N ALA A 126 -5.82 -1.24 12.45
CA ALA A 126 -5.31 -1.16 13.81
C ALA A 126 -6.24 -1.76 14.87
N VAL A 127 -7.41 -2.26 14.49
CA VAL A 127 -8.39 -2.75 15.46
C VAL A 127 -8.55 -4.25 15.33
N VAL A 128 -8.24 -4.90 16.44
CA VAL A 128 -8.60 -6.25 16.88
C VAL A 128 -7.64 -7.38 16.50
N GLY A 129 -6.70 -7.65 17.39
CA GLY A 129 -6.58 -9.00 17.96
C GLY A 129 -5.84 -10.06 17.17
N ARG A 130 -5.11 -9.77 16.10
CA ARG A 130 -4.01 -10.65 15.72
C ARG A 130 -2.77 -10.22 16.51
N VAL A 131 -2.67 -10.80 17.68
CA VAL A 131 -1.46 -10.79 18.47
C VAL A 131 -0.28 -11.17 17.58
N ASN A 132 0.55 -10.18 17.23
CA ASN A 132 1.97 -10.29 16.92
C ASN A 132 2.44 -11.45 16.03
N GLN A 133 1.70 -11.83 14.99
CA GLN A 133 2.32 -12.66 13.97
C GLN A 133 2.96 -11.73 12.93
N ILE A 134 4.17 -11.28 13.27
CA ILE A 134 5.03 -10.55 12.33
C ILE A 134 5.24 -11.47 11.12
N ASP A 135 4.98 -10.96 9.93
CA ASP A 135 5.22 -11.72 8.72
C ASP A 135 6.73 -11.87 8.49
N ARG A 136 7.24 -13.05 8.75
CA ARG A 136 8.65 -13.36 8.65
C ARG A 136 9.24 -13.10 7.25
N GLY A 137 8.42 -13.14 6.21
CA GLY A 137 8.86 -12.81 4.86
C GLY A 137 9.27 -11.35 4.73
N TYR A 138 8.54 -10.44 5.35
CA TYR A 138 8.92 -9.02 5.35
C TYR A 138 10.12 -8.75 6.25
N GLU A 139 10.29 -9.44 7.38
CA GLU A 139 11.51 -9.33 8.18
C GLU A 139 12.75 -9.79 7.39
N LEU A 140 12.67 -10.93 6.71
CA LEU A 140 13.74 -11.41 5.83
C LEU A 140 14.01 -10.43 4.67
N ALA A 141 12.97 -9.85 4.09
CA ALA A 141 13.13 -8.84 3.05
C ALA A 141 13.87 -7.60 3.56
N GLU A 142 13.57 -7.15 4.80
CA GLU A 142 14.29 -6.05 5.44
C GLU A 142 15.76 -6.38 5.64
N GLU A 143 16.09 -7.57 6.18
CA GLU A 143 17.47 -8.01 6.37
C GLU A 143 18.28 -8.03 5.05
N TYR A 144 17.65 -8.49 3.96
CA TYR A 144 18.27 -8.49 2.64
C TYR A 144 18.47 -7.08 2.08
N ILE A 145 17.51 -6.18 2.27
CA ILE A 145 17.67 -4.78 1.84
C ILE A 145 18.76 -4.10 2.67
N ASP A 146 18.83 -4.37 3.97
CA ASP A 146 19.90 -3.85 4.83
C ASP A 146 21.29 -4.36 4.43
N LEU A 147 21.37 -5.63 4.00
CA LEU A 147 22.58 -6.15 3.41
C LEU A 147 22.97 -5.38 2.13
N ALA A 148 21.99 -5.11 1.25
CA ALA A 148 22.21 -4.35 0.03
C ALA A 148 22.66 -2.91 0.34
N ILE A 149 22.08 -2.23 1.33
CA ILE A 149 22.47 -0.89 1.78
C ILE A 149 23.89 -0.88 2.32
N ARG A 150 24.27 -1.86 3.14
CA ARG A 150 25.65 -1.99 3.66
C ARG A 150 26.66 -2.16 2.53
N GLU A 151 26.36 -3.02 1.57
CA GLU A 151 27.25 -3.25 0.41
C GLU A 151 27.33 -2.01 -0.49
N ALA A 152 26.21 -1.28 -0.67
CA ALA A 152 26.20 -0.02 -1.42
C ALA A 152 27.11 1.04 -0.77
N ARG A 153 27.04 1.19 0.56
CA ARG A 153 27.92 2.10 1.32
C ARG A 153 29.39 1.69 1.21
N ASN A 154 29.70 0.40 1.30
CA ASN A 154 31.05 -0.13 1.14
C ASN A 154 31.63 0.15 -0.26
N ARG A 155 30.77 0.34 -1.24
CA ARG A 155 31.13 0.69 -2.63
C ARG A 155 31.19 2.19 -2.89
N GLY A 156 30.94 3.03 -1.87
CA GLY A 156 31.02 4.47 -1.95
C GLY A 156 29.80 5.15 -2.55
N LEU A 157 28.62 4.50 -2.58
CA LEU A 157 27.38 5.19 -2.93
C LEU A 157 27.03 6.22 -1.85
N GLU A 158 26.72 7.44 -2.28
CA GLU A 158 26.35 8.53 -1.39
C GLU A 158 24.88 8.43 -0.99
N PHE A 159 24.64 8.26 0.31
CA PHE A 159 23.31 8.21 0.89
C PHE A 159 22.88 9.58 1.42
N PRO A 160 21.57 9.90 1.39
CA PRO A 160 21.05 11.08 2.06
C PRO A 160 21.54 11.15 3.51
N PRO A 161 21.94 12.33 4.01
CA PRO A 161 22.38 12.47 5.39
C PRO A 161 21.23 12.23 6.36
N ASN A 162 21.51 11.56 7.49
CA ASN A 162 20.59 11.52 8.61
C ASN A 162 20.56 12.89 9.27
N LEU A 163 19.47 13.63 9.07
CA LEU A 163 19.29 14.91 9.74
C LEU A 163 18.76 14.68 11.16
N PRO A 164 19.22 15.44 12.16
CA PRO A 164 18.74 15.29 13.52
C PRO A 164 17.25 15.63 13.60
N ALA A 165 16.49 14.81 14.35
CA ALA A 165 15.05 14.94 14.53
C ALA A 165 14.59 16.35 14.93
N GLN A 166 15.45 17.14 15.59
CA GLN A 166 15.16 18.52 16.01
C GLN A 166 14.90 19.50 14.84
N GLN A 167 15.45 19.23 13.64
CA GLN A 167 15.16 20.08 12.48
C GLN A 167 13.76 19.84 11.90
N PHE A 168 13.14 18.71 12.23
CA PHE A 168 11.78 18.36 11.79
C PHE A 168 10.70 18.82 12.77
N LEU A 169 11.05 19.17 14.01
CA LEU A 169 10.11 19.68 15.01
C LEU A 169 9.49 21.03 14.62
N SER A 170 10.19 21.81 13.83
CA SER A 170 9.71 23.10 13.30
C SER A 170 8.87 22.98 12.03
N GLY A 171 8.59 21.77 11.58
CA GLY A 171 7.96 21.51 10.28
C GLY A 171 8.97 21.51 9.12
N PRO A 172 8.60 20.99 7.94
CA PRO A 172 9.45 21.07 6.78
C PRO A 172 9.70 22.54 6.43
N SER A 173 10.97 22.94 6.42
CA SER A 173 11.35 24.28 6.00
C SER A 173 10.90 24.47 4.54
N LEU A 174 10.15 25.54 4.28
CA LEU A 174 9.76 25.90 2.91
C LEU A 174 10.97 26.21 2.01
N ASN A 175 12.16 26.35 2.59
CA ASN A 175 13.41 26.71 1.91
C ASN A 175 14.29 25.49 1.57
N VAL A 176 13.72 24.31 1.33
CA VAL A 176 14.47 23.13 0.85
C VAL A 176 14.74 23.25 -0.66
N ASP A 177 15.17 24.41 -1.13
CA ASP A 177 15.52 24.62 -2.54
C ASP A 177 16.99 24.23 -2.85
N LYS A 178 17.74 23.81 -1.82
CA LYS A 178 19.11 23.34 -2.05
C LYS A 178 19.05 21.83 -2.36
N GLU A 179 19.03 21.50 -3.62
CA GLU A 179 19.17 20.12 -4.09
C GLU A 179 20.51 19.56 -3.58
N ILE A 180 20.40 18.60 -2.66
CA ILE A 180 21.56 17.78 -2.28
C ILE A 180 21.65 16.70 -3.35
N GLU A 181 22.72 16.74 -4.15
CA GLU A 181 22.99 15.71 -5.13
C GLU A 181 23.26 14.39 -4.41
N VAL A 182 22.38 13.42 -4.57
CA VAL A 182 22.42 12.12 -3.92
C VAL A 182 22.25 11.05 -4.99
N ASP A 183 22.92 9.92 -4.82
CA ASP A 183 22.80 8.81 -5.75
C ASP A 183 21.34 8.27 -5.77
N PRO A 184 20.68 8.25 -6.94
CA PRO A 184 19.31 7.77 -7.05
C PRO A 184 19.14 6.31 -6.59
N THR A 185 20.17 5.47 -6.78
CA THR A 185 20.18 4.08 -6.28
C THR A 185 20.11 4.02 -4.75
N ALA A 186 20.80 4.94 -4.06
CA ALA A 186 20.74 5.02 -2.60
C ALA A 186 19.35 5.44 -2.12
N VAL A 187 18.71 6.37 -2.82
CA VAL A 187 17.32 6.80 -2.54
C VAL A 187 16.35 5.64 -2.76
N ASP A 188 16.47 4.91 -3.85
CA ASP A 188 15.62 3.75 -4.14
C ASP A 188 15.76 2.66 -3.06
N LEU A 189 16.98 2.35 -2.61
CA LEU A 189 17.22 1.40 -1.52
C LEU A 189 16.54 1.82 -0.22
N LEU A 190 16.59 3.11 0.12
CA LEU A 190 15.92 3.63 1.31
C LEU A 190 14.39 3.56 1.18
N LEU A 191 13.84 3.88 0.01
CA LEU A 191 12.39 3.76 -0.23
C LEU A 191 11.90 2.31 -0.17
N LEU A 192 12.66 1.36 -0.70
CA LEU A 192 12.37 -0.07 -0.57
C LEU A 192 12.37 -0.48 0.90
N LYS A 193 13.38 -0.05 1.66
CA LYS A 193 13.44 -0.31 3.11
C LYS A 193 12.22 0.25 3.83
N ALA A 194 11.90 1.52 3.60
CA ALA A 194 10.75 2.17 4.24
C ALA A 194 9.43 1.45 3.91
N GLY A 195 9.22 1.04 2.65
CA GLY A 195 8.04 0.29 2.23
C GLY A 195 7.91 -1.07 2.90
N VAL A 196 9.02 -1.79 3.14
CA VAL A 196 9.01 -3.07 3.88
C VAL A 196 8.71 -2.84 5.36
N LEU A 197 9.33 -1.84 5.98
CA LEU A 197 9.08 -1.48 7.38
C LEU A 197 7.61 -1.08 7.63
N GLU A 198 6.97 -0.36 6.69
CA GLU A 198 5.54 -0.06 6.75
C GLU A 198 4.68 -1.34 6.78
N ARG A 199 5.07 -2.37 6.02
CA ARG A 199 4.35 -3.65 5.92
C ARG A 199 4.54 -4.54 7.15
N ILE A 200 5.71 -4.50 7.79
CA ILE A 200 5.95 -5.15 9.09
C ILE A 200 5.00 -4.58 10.15
N ALA A 201 4.69 -3.29 10.08
CA ALA A 201 3.64 -2.59 10.83
C ALA A 201 3.73 -2.69 12.37
N THR A 202 4.88 -3.00 12.94
CA THR A 202 5.13 -2.83 14.38
C THR A 202 5.40 -1.36 14.71
N ASP A 203 5.15 -0.92 15.94
CA ASP A 203 5.41 0.47 16.35
C ASP A 203 6.86 0.89 16.06
N THR A 204 7.81 -0.01 16.32
CA THR A 204 9.24 0.23 16.06
C THR A 204 9.54 0.33 14.57
N SER A 205 8.97 -0.56 13.74
CA SER A 205 9.19 -0.52 12.29
C SER A 205 8.53 0.70 11.65
N LEU A 206 7.36 1.12 12.13
CA LEU A 206 6.68 2.33 11.65
C LEU A 206 7.49 3.60 11.97
N LEU A 207 8.07 3.69 13.17
CA LEU A 207 8.96 4.79 13.52
C LEU A 207 10.22 4.81 12.65
N GLN A 208 10.82 3.64 12.40
CA GLN A 208 11.97 3.53 11.51
C GLN A 208 11.61 3.89 10.06
N ALA A 209 10.44 3.43 9.55
CA ALA A 209 9.95 3.80 8.23
C ALA A 209 9.80 5.32 8.10
N ARG A 210 9.20 5.97 9.10
CA ARG A 210 9.06 7.42 9.16
C ARG A 210 10.42 8.12 9.04
N ASP A 211 11.39 7.69 9.84
CA ASP A 211 12.73 8.30 9.86
C ASP A 211 13.44 8.15 8.50
N VAL A 212 13.27 7.00 7.85
CA VAL A 212 13.81 6.76 6.49
C VAL A 212 13.10 7.65 5.45
N TYR A 213 11.77 7.77 5.50
CA TYR A 213 11.07 8.69 4.59
C TYR A 213 11.45 10.15 4.81
N GLN A 214 11.67 10.57 6.06
CA GLN A 214 12.16 11.93 6.36
C GLN A 214 13.56 12.16 5.78
N GLN A 215 14.44 11.16 5.86
CA GLN A 215 15.76 11.20 5.25
C GLN A 215 15.69 11.42 3.74
N VAL A 216 14.80 10.69 3.06
CA VAL A 216 14.60 10.80 1.61
C VAL A 216 13.88 12.11 1.22
N PHE A 217 12.98 12.61 2.04
CA PHE A 217 12.17 13.81 1.76
C PHE A 217 13.02 15.03 1.39
N ASN A 218 14.14 15.23 2.07
CA ASN A 218 15.02 16.37 1.84
C ASN A 218 15.81 16.31 0.52
N THR A 219 15.90 15.13 -0.08
CA THR A 219 16.60 14.91 -1.35
C THR A 219 15.65 14.66 -2.52
N ALA A 220 14.34 14.62 -2.24
CA ALA A 220 13.34 14.35 -3.26
C ALA A 220 13.26 15.53 -4.25
N THR A 221 13.33 15.21 -5.52
CA THR A 221 13.10 16.14 -6.63
C THR A 221 11.64 16.08 -7.08
N GLY A 222 11.07 17.21 -7.48
CA GLY A 222 9.70 17.30 -7.97
C GLY A 222 8.63 17.37 -6.88
N ASP A 223 7.59 18.17 -7.14
CA ASP A 223 6.53 18.44 -6.17
C ASP A 223 5.67 17.22 -5.86
N ALA A 224 5.31 16.44 -6.88
CA ALA A 224 4.53 15.23 -6.70
C ALA A 224 5.19 14.22 -5.74
N ARG A 225 6.50 14.00 -5.89
CA ARG A 225 7.26 13.09 -5.02
C ARG A 225 7.34 13.62 -3.60
N ARG A 226 7.60 14.93 -3.44
CA ARG A 226 7.63 15.58 -2.11
C ARG A 226 6.27 15.51 -1.41
N ILE A 227 5.18 15.76 -2.11
CA ILE A 227 3.81 15.67 -1.56
C ILE A 227 3.52 14.22 -1.13
N ARG A 228 3.84 13.23 -1.96
CA ARG A 228 3.66 11.82 -1.60
C ARG A 228 4.45 11.42 -0.36
N LEU A 229 5.71 11.85 -0.26
CA LEU A 229 6.54 11.58 0.92
C LEU A 229 5.99 12.27 2.17
N SER A 230 5.54 13.53 2.06
CA SER A 230 4.91 14.22 3.19
C SER A 230 3.64 13.51 3.64
N THR A 231 2.83 12.99 2.71
CA THR A 231 1.65 12.21 3.05
C THR A 231 2.02 10.93 3.80
N LYS A 232 3.01 10.18 3.30
CA LYS A 232 3.51 8.97 3.97
C LYS A 232 4.03 9.23 5.38
N ILE A 233 4.81 10.28 5.57
CA ILE A 233 5.32 10.68 6.89
C ILE A 233 4.15 11.06 7.81
N GLY A 234 3.19 11.84 7.32
CA GLY A 234 2.00 12.22 8.07
C GLY A 234 1.16 11.01 8.50
N ASP A 235 0.95 10.06 7.61
CA ASP A 235 0.23 8.81 7.89
C ASP A 235 0.94 7.98 8.98
N LEU A 236 2.27 7.88 8.89
CA LEU A 236 3.07 7.17 9.90
C LEU A 236 3.07 7.88 11.25
N GLU A 237 3.18 9.21 11.28
CA GLU A 237 3.05 9.96 12.53
C GLU A 237 1.66 9.78 13.15
N ALA A 238 0.60 9.86 12.38
CA ALA A 238 -0.76 9.63 12.88
C ALA A 238 -0.97 8.19 13.41
N ARG A 239 -0.33 7.20 12.79
CA ARG A 239 -0.39 5.80 13.25
C ARG A 239 0.41 5.55 14.53
N THR A 240 1.50 6.28 14.74
CA THR A 240 2.38 6.16 15.92
C THR A 240 2.01 7.17 17.04
N GLY A 241 0.86 7.83 16.94
CA GLY A 241 0.35 8.76 17.97
C GLY A 241 0.93 10.16 17.90
N GLY A 242 1.64 10.52 16.84
CA GLY A 242 2.13 11.86 16.57
C GLY A 242 1.13 12.74 15.81
N ASP A 243 1.55 13.96 15.49
CA ASP A 243 0.76 14.92 14.70
C ASP A 243 1.10 14.84 13.21
N GLY A 244 0.32 14.07 12.47
CA GLY A 244 0.43 13.98 11.01
C GLY A 244 -0.06 15.22 10.26
N ALA A 245 -0.92 16.05 10.90
CA ALA A 245 -1.59 17.17 10.24
C ALA A 245 -0.61 18.19 9.64
N ARG A 246 0.50 18.46 10.31
CA ARG A 246 1.55 19.38 9.82
C ARG A 246 2.16 18.94 8.49
N TRP A 247 2.30 17.62 8.26
CA TRP A 247 2.88 17.08 7.04
C TRP A 247 1.89 17.12 5.88
N TRP A 248 0.64 16.75 6.15
CA TRP A 248 -0.44 16.86 5.15
C TRP A 248 -0.69 18.31 4.75
N THR A 249 -0.74 19.23 5.74
CA THR A 249 -0.85 20.68 5.50
C THR A 249 0.28 21.20 4.63
N TRP A 250 1.53 20.78 4.91
CA TRP A 250 2.67 21.14 4.08
C TRP A 250 2.49 20.65 2.64
N GLY A 251 2.08 19.38 2.45
CA GLY A 251 1.85 18.82 1.12
C GLY A 251 0.78 19.56 0.34
N LEU A 252 -0.34 19.91 0.99
CA LEU A 252 -1.43 20.66 0.37
C LEU A 252 -1.01 22.10 0.01
N ASN A 253 -0.29 22.79 0.91
CA ASN A 253 0.25 24.12 0.62
C ASN A 253 1.26 24.07 -0.55
N ARG A 254 2.08 23.01 -0.66
CA ARG A 254 2.99 22.83 -1.80
C ARG A 254 2.24 22.63 -3.12
N ALA A 255 1.08 21.98 -3.07
CA ALA A 255 0.17 21.86 -4.22
C ALA A 255 -0.60 23.18 -4.54
N GLY A 256 -0.42 24.23 -3.77
CA GLY A 256 -1.13 25.50 -3.93
C GLY A 256 -2.56 25.49 -3.38
N ILE A 257 -2.88 24.54 -2.50
CA ILE A 257 -4.19 24.49 -1.83
C ILE A 257 -4.04 25.18 -0.47
N GLU A 258 -4.63 26.34 -0.35
CA GLU A 258 -4.71 27.08 0.90
C GLU A 258 -5.74 26.42 1.83
N ILE A 259 -5.29 25.99 2.99
CA ILE A 259 -6.17 25.45 4.03
C ILE A 259 -6.60 26.62 4.91
N PRO A 260 -7.92 26.81 5.11
CA PRO A 260 -8.38 27.85 6.01
C PRO A 260 -7.85 27.62 7.44
N HIS A 261 -7.01 28.48 7.91
CA HIS A 261 -6.41 28.40 9.28
C HIS A 261 -7.44 28.59 10.42
N SER A 262 -8.73 28.72 10.12
CA SER A 262 -9.74 29.17 11.08
C SER A 262 -10.21 28.13 12.10
N THR A 263 -9.68 26.93 12.14
CA THR A 263 -10.25 25.88 13.00
C THR A 263 -9.49 25.61 14.30
N ALA A 264 -8.21 25.96 14.40
CA ALA A 264 -7.45 25.73 15.64
C ALA A 264 -7.79 26.77 16.75
N GLU A 265 -8.09 28.01 16.39
CA GLU A 265 -8.42 29.07 17.39
C GLU A 265 -9.83 28.95 17.95
N VAL A 266 -10.82 28.53 17.14
CA VAL A 266 -12.23 28.40 17.58
C VAL A 266 -12.41 27.28 18.60
N VAL A 267 -11.61 26.22 18.56
CA VAL A 267 -11.69 25.12 19.54
C VAL A 267 -11.05 25.50 20.88
N ALA A 268 -9.97 26.27 20.86
CA ALA A 268 -9.31 26.74 22.09
C ALA A 268 -10.17 27.74 22.86
N GLU A 269 -11.00 28.53 22.19
CA GLU A 269 -11.88 29.52 22.84
C GLU A 269 -13.13 28.88 23.45
N LYS A 270 -13.67 27.80 22.85
CA LYS A 270 -14.80 27.05 23.41
C LYS A 270 -14.47 26.21 24.64
N ALA A 271 -13.22 25.80 24.81
CA ALA A 271 -12.80 25.03 26.00
C ALA A 271 -12.72 25.88 27.28
N LYS A 272 -12.64 27.21 27.20
CA LYS A 272 -12.63 28.10 28.35
C LYS A 272 -14.00 28.46 28.90
N GLY A 273 -15.10 28.10 28.26
CA GLY A 273 -16.46 28.56 28.57
C GLY A 273 -17.40 27.55 29.23
N TRP A 274 -16.97 26.40 29.70
CA TRP A 274 -17.89 25.31 30.17
C TRP A 274 -18.60 25.63 31.54
N PHE A 275 -18.32 26.68 32.22
CA PHE A 275 -18.99 27.02 33.51
C PHE A 275 -19.91 28.23 33.45
N SER A 276 -20.40 28.64 32.28
CA SER A 276 -21.37 29.73 32.18
C SER A 276 -22.70 29.25 31.63
N HIS A 277 -23.69 29.12 32.52
CA HIS A 277 -25.09 28.91 32.15
C HIS A 277 -25.63 30.13 31.39
N LYS A 278 -25.69 30.08 30.08
CA LYS A 278 -26.58 30.91 29.25
C LYS A 278 -27.12 30.10 28.09
N THR A 279 -28.41 30.25 27.88
CA THR A 279 -29.30 29.67 26.87
C THR A 279 -28.67 29.47 25.47
N PRO A 280 -28.84 28.33 24.81
CA PRO A 280 -28.27 28.09 23.49
C PRO A 280 -29.03 28.91 22.43
N GLN A 281 -28.39 29.99 21.94
CA GLN A 281 -28.72 30.51 20.61
C GLN A 281 -28.14 29.56 19.58
N LEU A 282 -29.03 29.06 18.70
CA LEU A 282 -28.65 28.30 17.51
C LEU A 282 -27.60 29.06 16.72
N PRO A 283 -26.45 28.47 16.40
CA PRO A 283 -25.46 29.14 15.57
C PRO A 283 -26.02 29.34 14.18
N VAL A 284 -26.05 30.62 13.77
CA VAL A 284 -26.23 31.02 12.38
C VAL A 284 -25.19 30.27 11.56
N ALA A 285 -25.66 29.60 10.51
CA ALA A 285 -24.84 28.86 9.57
C ALA A 285 -23.65 29.74 9.11
N SER A 286 -22.47 29.42 9.62
CA SER A 286 -21.24 29.99 9.10
C SER A 286 -21.10 29.52 7.66
N THR A 287 -21.08 30.46 6.75
CA THR A 287 -20.80 30.24 5.32
C THR A 287 -19.58 29.32 5.20
N PRO A 288 -19.65 28.25 4.42
CA PRO A 288 -18.49 27.38 4.21
C PRO A 288 -17.33 28.24 3.68
N PRO A 289 -16.09 28.00 4.14
CA PRO A 289 -14.95 28.75 3.66
C PRO A 289 -14.85 28.56 2.14
N THR A 290 -14.98 29.68 1.41
CA THR A 290 -14.74 29.70 -0.02
C THR A 290 -13.22 29.55 -0.19
N ALA A 291 -12.76 28.31 -0.42
CA ALA A 291 -11.36 28.07 -0.72
C ALA A 291 -11.03 28.84 -2.01
N SER A 292 -10.04 29.73 -1.93
CA SER A 292 -9.40 30.32 -3.10
C SER A 292 -8.58 29.21 -3.77
N THR A 293 -9.27 28.29 -4.44
CA THR A 293 -8.61 27.19 -5.15
C THR A 293 -8.08 27.75 -6.47
N LEU A 294 -6.79 27.60 -6.70
CA LEU A 294 -6.25 27.69 -8.05
C LEU A 294 -7.11 26.77 -8.96
N PRO A 295 -7.43 27.19 -10.19
CA PRO A 295 -8.22 26.34 -11.06
C PRO A 295 -7.53 24.98 -11.21
N VAL A 296 -8.27 23.90 -10.97
CA VAL A 296 -7.81 22.47 -11.02
C VAL A 296 -7.03 22.15 -12.30
N THR A 297 -7.29 22.89 -13.36
CA THR A 297 -6.61 22.80 -14.66
C THR A 297 -5.11 23.12 -14.62
N GLN A 298 -4.58 23.62 -13.51
CA GLN A 298 -3.16 23.97 -13.35
C GLN A 298 -2.32 22.88 -12.67
N LEU A 299 -2.93 21.87 -12.05
CA LEU A 299 -2.18 20.80 -11.41
C LEU A 299 -1.78 19.72 -12.43
N SER A 300 -0.48 19.37 -12.45
CA SER A 300 -0.06 18.22 -13.27
C SER A 300 -0.68 16.92 -12.73
N PRO A 301 -0.95 15.91 -13.58
CA PRO A 301 -1.58 14.67 -13.18
C PRO A 301 -0.95 13.99 -11.95
N PRO A 302 0.39 13.85 -11.82
CA PRO A 302 0.99 13.25 -10.64
C PRO A 302 0.84 14.13 -9.37
N VAL A 303 0.85 15.46 -9.50
CA VAL A 303 0.59 16.37 -8.38
C VAL A 303 -0.86 16.25 -7.93
N LEU A 304 -1.81 16.22 -8.87
CA LEU A 304 -3.23 16.03 -8.56
C LEU A 304 -3.48 14.72 -7.80
N ARG A 305 -2.92 13.60 -8.27
CA ARG A 305 -3.05 12.32 -7.58
C ARG A 305 -2.46 12.34 -6.17
N ALA A 306 -1.28 12.93 -6.01
CA ALA A 306 -0.65 13.09 -4.70
C ALA A 306 -1.50 13.96 -3.75
N THR A 307 -2.05 15.06 -4.26
CA THR A 307 -2.90 15.98 -3.50
C THR A 307 -4.20 15.33 -3.03
N ILE A 308 -4.89 14.61 -3.93
CA ILE A 308 -6.12 13.88 -3.58
C ILE A 308 -5.82 12.82 -2.51
N THR A 309 -4.70 12.09 -2.65
CA THR A 309 -4.28 11.11 -1.63
C THR A 309 -4.02 11.79 -0.28
N THR A 310 -3.39 12.96 -0.26
CA THR A 310 -3.15 13.73 0.98
C THR A 310 -4.47 14.16 1.63
N LEU A 311 -5.44 14.62 0.84
CA LEU A 311 -6.77 15.01 1.35
C LEU A 311 -7.50 13.81 1.96
N ILE A 312 -7.43 12.63 1.32
CA ILE A 312 -8.02 11.38 1.82
C ILE A 312 -7.38 10.98 3.16
N SER A 313 -6.06 11.05 3.30
CA SER A 313 -5.37 10.76 4.56
C SER A 313 -5.78 11.72 5.67
N MET A 314 -5.85 13.01 5.36
CA MET A 314 -6.22 14.04 6.32
C MET A 314 -7.67 13.89 6.79
N GLU A 315 -8.62 13.70 5.87
CA GLU A 315 -10.02 13.55 6.20
C GLU A 315 -10.29 12.27 7.02
N ALA A 316 -9.61 11.17 6.69
CA ALA A 316 -9.69 9.92 7.44
C ALA A 316 -9.18 10.08 8.88
N SER A 317 -8.09 10.82 9.09
CA SER A 317 -7.56 11.14 10.42
C SER A 317 -8.52 12.01 11.22
N LEU A 318 -9.12 13.02 10.60
CA LEU A 318 -10.13 13.88 11.22
C LEU A 318 -11.39 13.09 11.60
N ALA A 319 -11.87 12.22 10.73
CA ALA A 319 -13.01 11.34 11.01
C ALA A 319 -12.72 10.41 12.21
N LYS A 320 -11.52 9.83 12.25
CA LYS A 320 -11.07 8.98 13.38
C LYS A 320 -11.01 9.75 14.70
N SER A 321 -10.57 10.99 14.68
CA SER A 321 -10.53 11.85 15.88
C SER A 321 -11.89 12.42 16.27
N GLY A 322 -12.97 12.08 15.56
CA GLY A 322 -14.32 12.56 15.83
C GLY A 322 -14.62 13.97 15.31
N GLN A 323 -13.71 14.57 14.54
CA GLN A 323 -13.88 15.88 13.93
C GLN A 323 -14.67 15.79 12.61
N LEU A 324 -15.87 15.23 12.69
CA LEU A 324 -16.67 14.79 11.52
C LEU A 324 -17.02 15.95 10.57
N SER A 325 -17.35 17.13 11.12
CA SER A 325 -17.67 18.30 10.29
C SER A 325 -16.47 18.81 9.48
N GLN A 326 -15.26 18.71 10.04
CA GLN A 326 -14.05 19.07 9.33
C GLN A 326 -13.70 18.00 8.28
N ALA A 327 -13.83 16.71 8.64
CA ALA A 327 -13.66 15.62 7.68
C ALA A 327 -14.57 15.81 6.46
N ALA A 328 -15.85 16.14 6.67
CA ALA A 328 -16.81 16.43 5.60
C ALA A 328 -16.34 17.59 4.69
N ALA A 329 -15.79 18.66 5.27
CA ALA A 329 -15.29 19.80 4.48
C ALA A 329 -14.09 19.41 3.60
N TYR A 330 -13.18 18.56 4.09
CA TYR A 330 -12.05 18.05 3.28
C TYR A 330 -12.51 17.05 2.21
N GLN A 331 -13.57 16.25 2.48
CA GLN A 331 -14.21 15.40 1.48
C GLN A 331 -14.83 16.23 0.35
N ASP A 332 -15.52 17.31 0.69
CA ASP A 332 -16.08 18.22 -0.30
C ASP A 332 -14.99 18.88 -1.15
N LEU A 333 -13.88 19.28 -0.52
CA LEU A 333 -12.72 19.82 -1.22
C LEU A 333 -12.11 18.77 -2.17
N ALA A 334 -11.91 17.55 -1.72
CA ALA A 334 -11.38 16.46 -2.56
C ALA A 334 -12.31 16.19 -3.76
N LEU A 335 -13.63 16.13 -3.55
CA LEU A 335 -14.61 15.97 -4.62
C LEU A 335 -14.62 17.13 -5.59
N SER A 336 -14.36 18.36 -5.15
CA SER A 336 -14.28 19.53 -6.04
C SER A 336 -13.05 19.52 -6.95
N LEU A 337 -11.96 18.86 -6.52
CA LEU A 337 -10.73 18.68 -7.31
C LEU A 337 -10.85 17.54 -8.32
N LEU A 338 -11.76 16.59 -8.07
CA LEU A 338 -12.00 15.47 -8.96
C LEU A 338 -12.90 15.92 -10.11
N PRO A 339 -12.46 15.84 -11.35
CA PRO A 339 -13.26 16.28 -12.49
C PRO A 339 -14.54 15.45 -12.59
N GLN A 340 -15.67 16.14 -12.76
CA GLN A 340 -17.00 15.50 -12.78
C GLN A 340 -17.32 14.78 -14.10
N SER A 341 -16.57 15.04 -15.15
CA SER A 341 -16.60 14.26 -16.39
C SER A 341 -15.49 14.71 -17.34
N HIS A 342 -14.73 13.76 -17.86
CA HIS A 342 -13.81 14.04 -18.95
C HIS A 342 -14.57 14.08 -20.26
N THR A 343 -14.65 15.26 -20.87
CA THR A 343 -15.28 15.46 -22.19
C THR A 343 -14.34 15.07 -23.34
N GLN A 344 -13.11 14.73 -23.05
CA GLN A 344 -12.13 14.30 -24.04
C GLN A 344 -11.82 12.81 -23.87
N THR A 345 -12.02 12.04 -24.92
CA THR A 345 -11.53 10.65 -24.96
C THR A 345 -10.02 10.66 -24.82
N PRO A 346 -9.48 9.97 -23.81
CA PRO A 346 -8.03 9.90 -23.62
C PRO A 346 -7.36 9.31 -24.86
N SER A 347 -6.29 9.95 -25.31
CA SER A 347 -5.56 9.55 -26.51
C SER A 347 -4.50 8.49 -26.24
N SER A 348 -4.33 8.08 -24.97
CA SER A 348 -3.30 7.12 -24.55
C SER A 348 -3.76 6.24 -23.37
N ASP A 349 -3.22 5.03 -23.28
CA ASP A 349 -3.50 4.08 -22.19
C ASP A 349 -3.18 4.69 -20.80
N SER A 350 -2.14 5.55 -20.71
CA SER A 350 -1.77 6.21 -19.45
C SER A 350 -2.80 7.28 -19.04
N GLY A 351 -3.43 7.94 -20.00
CA GLY A 351 -4.53 8.88 -19.79
C GLY A 351 -5.79 8.17 -19.34
N GLU A 352 -6.15 7.05 -19.99
CA GLU A 352 -7.29 6.23 -19.62
C GLU A 352 -7.15 5.72 -18.18
N LEU A 353 -5.96 5.22 -17.81
CA LEU A 353 -5.68 4.80 -16.45
C LEU A 353 -5.80 5.96 -15.44
N HIS A 354 -5.40 7.17 -15.82
CA HIS A 354 -5.56 8.35 -14.98
C HIS A 354 -7.03 8.65 -14.72
N ASP A 355 -7.87 8.61 -15.73
CA ASP A 355 -9.31 8.85 -15.62
C ASP A 355 -10.00 7.78 -14.77
N LEU A 356 -9.63 6.52 -14.95
CA LEU A 356 -10.12 5.42 -14.11
C LEU A 356 -9.69 5.59 -12.65
N TRP A 357 -8.45 6.04 -12.41
CA TRP A 357 -7.97 6.34 -11.07
C TRP A 357 -8.78 7.48 -10.42
N LEU A 358 -9.06 8.56 -11.15
CA LEU A 358 -9.87 9.67 -10.66
C LEU A 358 -11.31 9.22 -10.35
N SER A 359 -11.92 8.43 -11.22
CA SER A 359 -13.25 7.85 -11.01
C SER A 359 -13.29 6.99 -9.76
N HIS A 360 -12.30 6.10 -9.57
CA HIS A 360 -12.16 5.29 -8.37
C HIS A 360 -11.99 6.15 -7.11
N ARG A 361 -11.12 7.18 -7.13
CA ARG A 361 -10.93 8.06 -5.97
C ARG A 361 -12.19 8.89 -5.66
N SER A 362 -12.97 9.26 -6.66
CA SER A 362 -14.28 9.87 -6.45
C SER A 362 -15.22 8.93 -5.70
N ALA A 363 -15.31 7.67 -6.10
CA ALA A 363 -16.11 6.68 -5.41
C ALA A 363 -15.65 6.45 -3.96
N LEU A 364 -14.32 6.39 -3.71
CA LEU A 364 -13.74 6.25 -2.38
C LEU A 364 -14.10 7.43 -1.47
N VAL A 365 -13.93 8.67 -1.94
CA VAL A 365 -14.26 9.86 -1.15
C VAL A 365 -15.77 9.94 -0.88
N GLN A 366 -16.62 9.56 -1.85
CA GLN A 366 -18.07 9.45 -1.63
C GLN A 366 -18.41 8.39 -0.58
N LEU A 367 -17.69 7.26 -0.55
CA LEU A 367 -17.84 6.23 0.47
C LEU A 367 -17.53 6.75 1.87
N HIS A 368 -16.40 7.46 2.02
CA HIS A 368 -16.04 8.11 3.28
C HIS A 368 -17.07 9.17 3.68
N LYS A 369 -17.54 9.98 2.73
CA LYS A 369 -18.59 10.98 2.97
C LYS A 369 -19.90 10.34 3.41
N THR A 370 -20.27 9.20 2.84
CA THR A 370 -21.43 8.43 3.25
C THR A 370 -21.32 8.03 4.73
N SER A 371 -20.16 7.52 5.13
CA SER A 371 -19.88 7.09 6.51
C SER A 371 -19.92 8.28 7.49
N VAL A 372 -19.29 9.40 7.12
CA VAL A 372 -19.28 10.62 7.93
C VAL A 372 -20.68 11.23 8.05
N THR A 373 -21.44 11.31 6.95
CA THR A 373 -22.83 11.79 6.93
C THR A 373 -23.71 10.95 7.84
N HIS A 374 -23.56 9.62 7.80
CA HIS A 374 -24.28 8.72 8.70
C HIS A 374 -23.88 8.93 10.17
N ALA A 375 -22.59 9.10 10.46
CA ALA A 375 -22.09 9.35 11.81
C ALA A 375 -22.56 10.72 12.38
N LEU A 376 -22.81 11.69 11.51
CA LEU A 376 -23.43 12.97 11.86
C LEU A 376 -24.95 12.86 12.12
N GLY A 377 -25.55 11.68 11.97
CA GLY A 377 -26.99 11.46 12.13
C GLY A 377 -27.84 11.99 10.97
N GLN A 378 -27.22 12.29 9.83
CA GLN A 378 -27.92 12.77 8.64
C GLN A 378 -28.38 11.60 7.76
N PRO A 379 -29.44 11.78 6.93
CA PRO A 379 -29.90 10.75 6.02
C PRO A 379 -28.88 10.43 4.94
N ALA A 380 -28.24 9.24 5.01
CA ALA A 380 -27.13 8.86 4.14
C ALA A 380 -27.48 7.73 3.15
N PHE A 381 -28.71 7.19 3.17
CA PHE A 381 -29.06 6.03 2.34
C PHE A 381 -28.94 6.29 0.84
N ASN A 382 -29.49 7.41 0.35
CA ASN A 382 -29.40 7.76 -1.08
C ASN A 382 -27.93 7.95 -1.51
N LEU A 383 -27.11 8.52 -0.62
CA LEU A 383 -25.67 8.67 -0.86
C LEU A 383 -24.98 7.30 -0.90
N ALA A 384 -25.34 6.37 0.01
CA ALA A 384 -24.81 5.00 -0.03
C ALA A 384 -25.16 4.29 -1.34
N GLN A 385 -26.38 4.44 -1.82
CA GLN A 385 -26.82 3.84 -3.08
C GLN A 385 -26.05 4.41 -4.28
N SER A 386 -25.93 5.73 -4.37
CA SER A 386 -25.16 6.36 -5.45
C SER A 386 -23.68 6.02 -5.40
N THR A 387 -23.10 5.94 -4.19
CA THR A 387 -21.71 5.54 -3.97
C THR A 387 -21.46 4.09 -4.42
N THR A 388 -22.39 3.17 -4.09
CA THR A 388 -22.28 1.77 -4.55
C THR A 388 -22.27 1.69 -6.07
N THR A 389 -23.19 2.42 -6.72
CA THR A 389 -23.24 2.46 -8.18
C THR A 389 -21.96 3.06 -8.79
N ALA A 390 -21.42 4.12 -8.19
CA ALA A 390 -20.17 4.74 -8.66
C ALA A 390 -18.96 3.80 -8.47
N ALA A 391 -18.88 3.10 -7.33
CA ALA A 391 -17.80 2.16 -7.06
C ALA A 391 -17.82 0.94 -8.00
N GLU A 392 -19.00 0.38 -8.26
CA GLU A 392 -19.14 -0.73 -9.23
C GLU A 392 -18.89 -0.27 -10.68
N ALA A 393 -19.28 0.95 -11.03
CA ALA A 393 -18.97 1.52 -12.35
C ALA A 393 -17.46 1.74 -12.53
N ALA A 394 -16.77 2.25 -11.50
CA ALA A 394 -15.32 2.40 -11.53
C ALA A 394 -14.61 1.04 -11.66
N LEU A 395 -15.08 0.01 -10.95
CA LEU A 395 -14.56 -1.35 -11.06
C LEU A 395 -14.80 -1.95 -12.45
N ALA A 396 -16.00 -1.79 -12.99
CA ALA A 396 -16.36 -2.33 -14.32
C ALA A 396 -15.60 -1.66 -15.47
N GLY A 397 -15.14 -0.43 -15.28
CA GLY A 397 -14.33 0.31 -16.25
C GLY A 397 -12.87 -0.13 -16.30
N LEU A 398 -12.40 -0.93 -15.33
CA LEU A 398 -10.99 -1.33 -15.29
C LEU A 398 -10.68 -2.36 -16.39
N PRO A 399 -9.52 -2.24 -17.06
CA PRO A 399 -9.11 -3.21 -18.04
C PRO A 399 -8.89 -4.58 -17.39
N PRO A 400 -9.15 -5.69 -18.10
CA PRO A 400 -8.79 -7.01 -17.62
C PRO A 400 -7.28 -7.07 -17.36
N THR A 401 -6.86 -7.97 -16.47
CA THR A 401 -5.48 -8.12 -15.99
C THR A 401 -4.46 -7.84 -17.11
N PRO A 402 -3.65 -6.77 -16.99
CA PRO A 402 -2.75 -6.38 -18.05
C PRO A 402 -1.67 -7.43 -18.26
N SER A 403 -1.13 -7.53 -19.47
CA SER A 403 0.04 -8.36 -19.71
C SER A 403 1.19 -7.86 -18.81
N ALA A 404 1.96 -8.78 -18.24
CA ALA A 404 3.11 -8.45 -17.37
C ALA A 404 4.14 -7.52 -18.05
N SER A 405 4.09 -7.41 -19.37
CA SER A 405 4.96 -6.55 -20.18
C SER A 405 4.50 -5.08 -20.29
N SER A 406 3.30 -4.73 -19.80
CA SER A 406 2.83 -3.34 -19.84
C SER A 406 3.52 -2.48 -18.77
N PRO A 407 4.02 -1.27 -19.09
CA PRO A 407 4.59 -0.35 -18.12
C PRO A 407 3.58 0.07 -17.04
N LEU A 408 2.30 0.00 -17.33
CA LEU A 408 1.20 0.34 -16.43
C LEU A 408 0.70 -0.86 -15.60
N SER A 409 1.25 -2.07 -15.82
CA SER A 409 0.74 -3.31 -15.21
C SER A 409 0.69 -3.24 -13.68
N HIS A 410 1.71 -2.67 -13.05
CA HIS A 410 1.75 -2.50 -11.60
C HIS A 410 0.66 -1.52 -11.11
N ALA A 411 0.52 -0.37 -11.74
CA ALA A 411 -0.49 0.62 -11.37
C ALA A 411 -1.92 0.09 -11.59
N ILE A 412 -2.16 -0.62 -12.69
CA ILE A 412 -3.45 -1.26 -12.99
C ILE A 412 -3.77 -2.35 -11.95
N LYS A 413 -2.79 -3.20 -11.58
CA LYS A 413 -2.98 -4.24 -10.56
C LYS A 413 -3.37 -3.62 -9.21
N LEU A 414 -2.68 -2.58 -8.78
CA LEU A 414 -3.01 -1.87 -7.53
C LEU A 414 -4.40 -1.23 -7.61
N LEU A 415 -4.71 -0.54 -8.70
CA LEU A 415 -6.00 0.12 -8.86
C LEU A 415 -7.15 -0.89 -8.90
N ASN A 416 -6.97 -2.03 -9.57
CA ASN A 416 -7.96 -3.10 -9.64
C ASN A 416 -8.27 -3.64 -8.24
N ARG A 417 -7.25 -3.94 -7.47
CA ARG A 417 -7.38 -4.39 -6.09
C ARG A 417 -8.10 -3.36 -5.21
N ASP A 418 -7.67 -2.09 -5.27
CA ASP A 418 -8.31 -0.99 -4.55
C ASP A 418 -9.80 -0.84 -4.92
N ALA A 419 -10.15 -0.98 -6.20
CA ALA A 419 -11.51 -0.85 -6.69
C ALA A 419 -12.43 -1.98 -6.19
N HIS A 420 -11.94 -3.23 -6.14
CA HIS A 420 -12.69 -4.35 -5.57
C HIS A 420 -13.02 -4.10 -4.10
N LEU A 421 -12.07 -3.60 -3.32
CA LEU A 421 -12.31 -3.32 -1.91
C LEU A 421 -13.28 -2.16 -1.68
N VAL A 422 -13.15 -1.08 -2.45
CA VAL A 422 -14.09 0.05 -2.36
C VAL A 422 -15.51 -0.39 -2.74
N ALA A 423 -15.65 -1.21 -3.78
CA ALA A 423 -16.96 -1.73 -4.19
C ALA A 423 -17.53 -2.71 -3.16
N ALA A 424 -16.69 -3.55 -2.54
CA ALA A 424 -17.11 -4.44 -1.44
C ALA A 424 -17.59 -3.64 -0.23
N GLU A 425 -16.83 -2.66 0.23
CA GLU A 425 -17.18 -1.83 1.38
C GLU A 425 -18.42 -0.97 1.12
N ALA A 426 -18.60 -0.44 -0.09
CA ALA A 426 -19.79 0.31 -0.48
C ALA A 426 -21.05 -0.56 -0.41
N ASN A 427 -20.99 -1.80 -0.91
CA ASN A 427 -22.07 -2.76 -0.80
C ASN A 427 -22.35 -3.13 0.66
N TYR A 428 -21.31 -3.32 1.48
CA TYR A 428 -21.46 -3.58 2.90
C TYR A 428 -22.18 -2.45 3.63
N ILE A 429 -21.78 -1.20 3.42
CA ILE A 429 -22.42 -0.02 4.05
C ILE A 429 -23.87 0.11 3.60
N LYS A 430 -24.16 -0.10 2.31
CA LYS A 430 -25.54 -0.14 1.80
C LYS A 430 -26.37 -1.21 2.51
N GLY A 431 -25.85 -2.43 2.66
CA GLY A 431 -26.49 -3.53 3.37
C GLY A 431 -26.80 -3.20 4.83
N VAL A 432 -25.84 -2.58 5.54
CA VAL A 432 -26.02 -2.11 6.93
C VAL A 432 -27.11 -1.05 7.03
N MET A 433 -27.18 -0.12 6.08
CA MET A 433 -28.23 0.91 6.07
C MET A 433 -29.62 0.34 5.79
N LEU A 434 -29.73 -0.61 4.86
CA LEU A 434 -30.97 -1.34 4.58
C LEU A 434 -31.44 -2.12 5.81
N GLU A 435 -30.55 -2.84 6.49
CA GLU A 435 -30.88 -3.55 7.74
C GLU A 435 -31.40 -2.62 8.83
N LYS A 436 -30.79 -1.41 8.97
CA LYS A 436 -31.18 -0.42 9.97
C LYS A 436 -32.55 0.22 9.73
N GLN A 437 -33.08 0.22 8.50
CA GLN A 437 -34.41 0.70 8.21
C GLN A 437 -35.49 -0.15 8.91
N GLY A 438 -35.17 -1.40 9.24
CA GLY A 438 -36.03 -2.26 10.05
C GLY A 438 -37.33 -2.71 9.38
N VAL A 439 -37.46 -2.48 8.07
CA VAL A 439 -38.62 -2.89 7.27
C VAL A 439 -38.34 -4.28 6.70
N ASN A 440 -39.33 -5.19 6.77
CA ASN A 440 -39.14 -6.55 6.26
C ASN A 440 -38.76 -6.59 4.78
N GLU A 441 -39.29 -5.67 3.98
CA GLU A 441 -39.03 -5.54 2.56
C GLU A 441 -37.58 -5.15 2.25
N THR A 442 -36.82 -4.61 3.21
CA THR A 442 -35.41 -4.20 3.01
C THR A 442 -34.42 -5.30 3.41
N LEU A 443 -34.87 -6.41 4.02
CA LEU A 443 -33.97 -7.48 4.48
C LEU A 443 -33.38 -8.28 3.31
N GLU A 444 -34.15 -8.57 2.27
CA GLU A 444 -33.68 -9.28 1.09
C GLU A 444 -32.62 -8.44 0.30
N PRO A 445 -32.89 -7.16 -0.04
CA PRO A 445 -31.87 -6.28 -0.61
C PRO A 445 -30.62 -6.09 0.28
N ALA A 446 -30.76 -6.19 1.61
CA ALA A 446 -29.61 -6.16 2.52
C ALA A 446 -28.76 -7.42 2.39
N LEU A 447 -29.39 -8.60 2.30
CA LEU A 447 -28.68 -9.88 2.07
C LEU A 447 -27.91 -9.84 0.74
N GLU A 448 -28.56 -9.44 -0.36
CA GLU A 448 -27.91 -9.30 -1.66
C GLU A 448 -26.68 -8.38 -1.60
N SER A 449 -26.80 -7.27 -0.87
CA SER A 449 -25.69 -6.32 -0.69
C SER A 449 -24.53 -6.95 0.07
N PHE A 450 -24.76 -7.74 1.12
CA PHE A 450 -23.71 -8.45 1.86
C PHE A 450 -23.09 -9.59 1.04
N GLU A 451 -23.89 -10.35 0.27
CA GLU A 451 -23.39 -11.38 -0.65
C GLU A 451 -22.47 -10.76 -1.71
N ARG A 452 -22.88 -9.61 -2.27
CA ARG A 452 -22.08 -8.86 -3.23
C ARG A 452 -20.76 -8.39 -2.62
N ALA A 453 -20.77 -7.87 -1.39
CA ALA A 453 -19.58 -7.46 -0.66
C ALA A 453 -18.61 -8.63 -0.44
N MET A 454 -19.11 -9.81 -0.03
CA MET A 454 -18.30 -11.01 0.14
C MET A 454 -17.70 -11.49 -1.20
N SER A 455 -18.50 -11.51 -2.26
CA SER A 455 -18.03 -11.90 -3.60
C SER A 455 -16.90 -11.00 -4.11
N LEU A 456 -17.04 -9.68 -3.94
CA LEU A 456 -16.04 -8.70 -4.38
C LEU A 456 -14.75 -8.79 -3.57
N SER A 457 -14.83 -9.03 -2.27
CA SER A 457 -13.65 -9.19 -1.40
C SER A 457 -12.89 -10.50 -1.63
N SER A 458 -13.49 -11.49 -2.29
CA SER A 458 -12.88 -12.78 -2.60
C SER A 458 -12.31 -12.86 -4.03
N ALA A 459 -12.52 -11.82 -4.85
CA ALA A 459 -12.20 -11.88 -6.28
C ALA A 459 -10.70 -11.95 -6.58
N ASP A 460 -9.83 -11.49 -5.69
CA ASP A 460 -8.38 -11.47 -5.87
C ASP A 460 -7.68 -12.79 -5.51
N GLY A 461 -8.43 -13.85 -5.17
CA GLY A 461 -7.86 -15.17 -4.84
C GLY A 461 -7.07 -15.19 -3.53
N GLU A 462 -7.10 -14.12 -2.77
CA GLU A 462 -6.56 -14.06 -1.41
C GLU A 462 -7.46 -14.83 -0.45
N ASP A 463 -6.86 -15.47 0.53
CA ASP A 463 -7.52 -16.35 1.49
C ASP A 463 -8.88 -15.77 1.95
N VAL A 464 -9.96 -16.51 1.67
CA VAL A 464 -11.36 -16.22 2.03
C VAL A 464 -11.55 -15.95 3.55
N LYS A 465 -10.49 -15.99 4.32
CA LYS A 465 -10.46 -15.82 5.79
C LYS A 465 -10.04 -14.41 6.23
N GLY A 466 -10.04 -13.42 5.34
CA GLY A 466 -9.76 -12.02 5.71
C GLY A 466 -10.75 -11.50 6.76
N GLU A 467 -10.28 -10.59 7.62
CA GLU A 467 -11.10 -10.00 8.69
C GLU A 467 -12.34 -9.30 8.14
N GLU A 468 -12.18 -8.63 6.98
CA GLU A 468 -13.29 -7.95 6.30
C GLU A 468 -14.35 -8.91 5.80
N TRP A 469 -13.95 -10.01 5.18
CA TRP A 469 -14.88 -11.06 4.76
C TRP A 469 -15.67 -11.63 5.96
N SER A 470 -14.99 -11.85 7.08
CA SER A 470 -15.62 -12.33 8.31
C SER A 470 -16.67 -11.33 8.85
N ARG A 471 -16.40 -10.03 8.76
CA ARG A 471 -17.33 -8.95 9.12
C ARG A 471 -18.56 -8.94 8.20
N TYR A 472 -18.37 -9.11 6.90
CA TYR A 472 -19.46 -9.19 5.92
C TYR A 472 -20.31 -10.42 6.16
N TRP A 473 -19.68 -11.57 6.38
CA TRP A 473 -20.35 -12.83 6.72
C TRP A 473 -21.19 -12.74 8.00
N LEU A 474 -20.67 -12.17 9.07
CA LEU A 474 -21.40 -12.00 10.32
C LEU A 474 -22.66 -11.13 10.14
N SER A 475 -22.58 -10.11 9.31
CA SER A 475 -23.72 -9.24 9.01
C SER A 475 -24.75 -9.96 8.15
N TYR A 476 -24.32 -10.71 7.14
CA TYR A 476 -25.16 -11.59 6.33
C TYR A 476 -25.91 -12.60 7.20
N ALA A 477 -25.18 -13.36 8.03
CA ALA A 477 -25.78 -14.39 8.90
C ALA A 477 -26.79 -13.80 9.88
N ARG A 478 -26.55 -12.61 10.41
CA ARG A 478 -27.47 -11.89 11.29
C ARG A 478 -28.78 -11.54 10.58
N VAL A 479 -28.71 -11.00 9.37
CA VAL A 479 -29.89 -10.61 8.59
C VAL A 479 -30.67 -11.84 8.13
N LYS A 480 -29.99 -12.90 7.68
CA LYS A 480 -30.58 -14.16 7.31
C LYS A 480 -31.37 -14.77 8.48
N GLY A 481 -30.79 -14.80 9.68
CA GLY A 481 -31.50 -15.28 10.87
C GLY A 481 -32.74 -14.43 11.28
N LYS A 482 -32.78 -13.13 10.92
CA LYS A 482 -33.98 -12.31 11.07
C LYS A 482 -35.06 -12.71 10.05
N MET A 483 -34.67 -12.96 8.82
CA MET A 483 -35.58 -13.33 7.73
C MET A 483 -36.18 -14.71 7.96
N ASP A 484 -35.38 -15.69 8.38
CA ASP A 484 -35.86 -17.05 8.70
C ASP A 484 -36.92 -17.02 9.81
N LYS A 485 -36.73 -16.22 10.87
CA LYS A 485 -37.73 -16.01 11.94
C LYS A 485 -39.03 -15.34 11.49
N LEU A 486 -39.01 -14.58 10.39
CA LEU A 486 -40.23 -13.99 9.82
C LEU A 486 -41.00 -15.00 8.98
N LEU A 487 -40.29 -15.95 8.34
CA LEU A 487 -40.90 -17.02 7.54
C LEU A 487 -41.54 -18.13 8.42
N GLU A 488 -41.09 -18.27 9.67
CA GLU A 488 -41.65 -19.22 10.66
C GLU A 488 -42.94 -18.71 11.34
N LYS A 489 -43.27 -17.43 11.17
CA LYS A 489 -44.48 -16.79 11.73
C LYS A 489 -45.62 -16.74 10.72
#